data_cae81e14538b33caad5cac0465a11481
#
_entry.id   cae81e14538b33caad5cac0465a11481
#
_cell.length_a   1.000
_cell.length_b   1.000
_cell.length_c   1.000
_cell.angle_alpha   90.00
_cell.angle_beta   90.00
_cell.angle_gamma   90.00
#
_symmetry.space_group_name_H-M   'P 1'
#
loop_
_entity.id
_entity.type
_entity.pdbx_description
1 polymer ?
#
loop_
_entity_poly.entity_id
_entity_poly.type
_entity_poly.pdbx_seq_one_letter_code
_entity_poly.pdbx_strand_id
1 'polypeptide(L)'
;MAKLIFLKRTQKEIEIFGGDVYFDIDGKNAGKLSLTNQIVKIPAGEHTVKMYKSHTFDTFIGFAESVINVTDDEQLMIKYSAPMMINQPGNMVISEYTETKEQEVIREREYSIHRNFVAAETQKKQAEENYKNGVMTVVWVAVGIAVVLGIFYGILFSSF
;
A
#
# COMPACT_ATOMS: atom_id res chain seq x y z
N MET A 1 10.77 -10.67 28.30
CA MET A 1 11.05 -10.85 26.85
C MET A 1 10.87 -9.52 26.15
N ALA A 2 11.90 -9.07 25.48
CA ALA A 2 11.87 -7.84 24.71
C ALA A 2 11.04 -7.98 23.41
N LYS A 3 10.57 -6.86 22.88
CA LYS A 3 9.82 -6.82 21.63
C LYS A 3 10.55 -5.94 20.62
N LEU A 4 10.88 -6.50 19.47
CA LEU A 4 11.34 -5.74 18.31
C LEU A 4 10.18 -5.47 17.35
N ILE A 5 9.99 -4.22 16.99
CA ILE A 5 8.94 -3.77 16.11
C ILE A 5 9.58 -3.27 14.81
N PHE A 6 9.37 -4.02 13.75
CA PHE A 6 9.96 -3.72 12.45
C PHE A 6 9.01 -2.91 11.58
N LEU A 7 9.53 -1.85 10.98
CA LEU A 7 8.82 -0.96 10.09
C LEU A 7 9.58 -0.78 8.77
N LYS A 8 8.88 -0.89 7.67
CA LYS A 8 9.37 -0.47 6.36
C LYS A 8 8.97 0.98 6.11
N ARG A 9 9.93 1.85 5.83
CA ARG A 9 9.65 3.19 5.33
C ARG A 9 9.40 3.10 3.82
N THR A 10 8.17 3.23 3.41
CA THR A 10 7.82 3.41 2.00
C THR A 10 8.10 4.85 1.61
N GLN A 11 9.09 5.06 0.76
CA GLN A 11 9.17 6.29 -0.01
C GLN A 11 8.17 6.13 -1.17
N LYS A 12 7.00 6.75 -1.06
CA LYS A 12 5.90 6.62 -2.03
C LYS A 12 6.25 7.05 -3.45
N GLU A 13 7.37 7.72 -3.67
CA GLU A 13 7.69 8.36 -4.95
C GLU A 13 8.88 7.72 -5.70
N ILE A 14 9.64 6.80 -5.11
CA ILE A 14 10.89 6.31 -5.70
C ILE A 14 11.07 4.78 -5.59
N GLU A 15 10.03 4.01 -5.38
CA GLU A 15 10.12 2.56 -5.58
C GLU A 15 10.06 2.23 -7.08
N ILE A 16 11.09 2.66 -7.81
CA ILE A 16 11.29 2.32 -9.24
C ILE A 16 11.44 0.79 -9.41
N PHE A 17 11.87 0.10 -8.38
CA PHE A 17 12.00 -1.36 -8.37
C PHE A 17 11.24 -1.92 -7.19
N GLY A 18 10.13 -2.58 -7.45
CA GLY A 18 9.45 -3.40 -6.47
C GLY A 18 10.44 -4.38 -5.82
N GLY A 19 10.14 -4.88 -4.65
CA GLY A 19 10.97 -5.86 -3.97
C GLY A 19 10.56 -5.98 -2.51
N ASP A 20 10.74 -7.19 -1.99
CA ASP A 20 10.42 -7.49 -0.61
C ASP A 20 11.60 -7.13 0.31
N VAL A 21 11.30 -6.64 1.48
CA VAL A 21 12.29 -6.42 2.53
C VAL A 21 12.30 -7.62 3.46
N TYR A 22 13.48 -8.14 3.70
CA TYR A 22 13.71 -9.24 4.63
C TYR A 22 14.51 -8.77 5.83
N PHE A 23 14.41 -9.50 6.91
CA PHE A 23 15.23 -9.26 8.09
C PHE A 23 15.70 -10.56 8.72
N ASP A 24 16.92 -10.53 9.19
CA ASP A 24 17.57 -11.61 9.90
C ASP A 24 17.84 -11.16 11.35
N ILE A 25 17.76 -12.10 12.27
CA ILE A 25 18.15 -11.91 13.67
C ILE A 25 19.16 -13.01 14.00
N ASP A 26 20.32 -12.62 14.51
CA ASP A 26 21.42 -13.53 14.86
C ASP A 26 21.83 -14.48 13.72
N GLY A 27 21.86 -13.93 12.49
CA GLY A 27 22.19 -14.66 11.28
C GLY A 27 21.11 -15.64 10.78
N LYS A 28 19.94 -15.67 11.42
CA LYS A 28 18.82 -16.51 10.99
C LYS A 28 17.75 -15.64 10.34
N ASN A 29 17.26 -16.07 9.18
CA ASN A 29 16.16 -15.37 8.53
C ASN A 29 14.92 -15.43 9.44
N ALA A 30 14.48 -14.26 9.88
CA ALA A 30 13.34 -14.10 10.78
C ALA A 30 12.04 -13.74 10.04
N GLY A 31 12.14 -13.41 8.74
CA GLY A 31 10.97 -13.23 7.91
C GLY A 31 11.06 -12.13 6.88
N LYS A 32 9.92 -11.89 6.26
CA LYS A 32 9.69 -10.86 5.26
C LYS A 32 8.83 -9.77 5.88
N LEU A 33 9.25 -8.53 5.70
CA LEU A 33 8.54 -7.38 6.19
C LEU A 33 7.28 -7.13 5.36
N SER A 34 6.12 -7.22 5.99
CA SER A 34 4.85 -6.90 5.34
C SER A 34 4.59 -5.38 5.28
N LEU A 35 3.45 -4.98 4.71
CA LEU A 35 3.01 -3.58 4.75
C LEU A 35 2.59 -3.12 6.15
N THR A 36 2.35 -4.07 7.05
CA THR A 36 2.02 -3.82 8.45
C THR A 36 3.25 -3.97 9.34
N ASN A 37 3.22 -3.36 10.51
CA ASN A 37 4.28 -3.52 11.50
C ASN A 37 4.40 -4.99 11.89
N GLN A 38 5.63 -5.48 11.94
CA GLN A 38 5.90 -6.85 12.38
C GLN A 38 6.55 -6.83 13.75
N ILE A 39 5.97 -7.57 14.68
CA ILE A 39 6.46 -7.64 16.06
C ILE A 39 7.13 -8.99 16.25
N VAL A 40 8.38 -8.97 16.69
CA VAL A 40 9.16 -10.15 17.00
C VAL A 40 9.57 -10.10 18.48
N LYS A 41 9.30 -11.17 19.21
CA LYS A 41 9.74 -11.33 20.59
C LYS A 41 11.10 -12.01 20.62
N ILE A 42 12.05 -11.40 21.33
CA ILE A 42 13.39 -11.92 21.51
C ILE A 42 13.75 -11.99 23.00
N PRO A 43 14.66 -12.85 23.42
CA PRO A 43 15.18 -12.82 24.78
C PRO A 43 15.94 -11.52 25.07
N ALA A 44 16.22 -11.21 26.31
CA ALA A 44 17.14 -10.15 26.66
C ALA A 44 18.57 -10.56 26.30
N GLY A 45 19.41 -9.61 25.89
CA GLY A 45 20.79 -9.83 25.50
C GLY A 45 21.21 -9.04 24.29
N GLU A 46 22.40 -9.36 23.79
CA GLU A 46 22.93 -8.79 22.58
C GLU A 46 22.44 -9.58 21.37
N HIS A 47 21.93 -8.87 20.37
CA HIS A 47 21.41 -9.45 19.13
C HIS A 47 21.89 -8.66 17.93
N THR A 48 22.20 -9.37 16.85
CA THR A 48 22.53 -8.76 15.55
C THR A 48 21.28 -8.75 14.67
N VAL A 49 20.87 -7.56 14.25
CA VAL A 49 19.76 -7.38 13.30
C VAL A 49 20.31 -6.94 11.96
N LYS A 50 19.92 -7.64 10.91
CA LYS A 50 20.28 -7.34 9.54
C LYS A 50 19.01 -7.20 8.69
N MET A 51 18.96 -6.16 7.86
CA MET A 51 17.84 -5.93 6.94
C MET A 51 18.35 -5.73 5.53
N TYR A 52 17.59 -6.19 4.54
CA TYR A 52 17.94 -6.10 3.13
C TYR A 52 16.69 -6.22 2.25
N LYS A 53 16.82 -5.78 1.00
CA LYS A 53 15.73 -5.81 0.01
C LYS A 53 16.07 -6.76 -1.12
N SER A 54 15.10 -7.55 -1.60
CA SER A 54 15.26 -8.30 -2.85
C SER A 54 15.26 -7.34 -4.04
N HIS A 55 16.16 -7.56 -4.98
CA HIS A 55 16.29 -6.80 -6.22
C HIS A 55 15.83 -7.62 -7.41
N THR A 56 16.35 -8.82 -7.54
CA THR A 56 15.94 -9.85 -8.50
C THR A 56 15.70 -11.16 -7.75
N PHE A 57 15.40 -12.24 -8.45
CA PHE A 57 15.11 -13.54 -7.84
C PHE A 57 16.23 -14.02 -6.87
N ASP A 58 17.50 -13.73 -7.18
CA ASP A 58 18.64 -14.22 -6.41
C ASP A 58 19.56 -13.11 -5.90
N THR A 59 19.20 -11.84 -6.08
CA THR A 59 20.05 -10.73 -5.65
C THR A 59 19.39 -9.87 -4.60
N PHE A 60 20.19 -9.47 -3.62
CA PHE A 60 19.75 -8.59 -2.54
C PHE A 60 20.59 -7.32 -2.52
N ILE A 61 19.97 -6.22 -2.16
CA ILE A 61 20.57 -4.88 -2.07
C ILE A 61 20.20 -4.21 -0.77
N GLY A 62 20.91 -3.13 -0.47
CA GLY A 62 20.53 -2.26 0.64
C GLY A 62 20.73 -2.91 2.00
N PHE A 63 21.82 -3.67 2.16
CA PHE A 63 22.12 -4.26 3.45
C PHE A 63 22.35 -3.19 4.50
N ALA A 64 21.67 -3.36 5.63
CA ALA A 64 21.88 -2.60 6.85
C ALA A 64 21.97 -3.58 8.02
N GLU A 65 22.98 -3.43 8.85
CA GLU A 65 23.23 -4.32 9.98
C GLU A 65 23.56 -3.50 11.23
N SER A 66 23.06 -3.92 12.37
CA SER A 66 23.34 -3.28 13.66
C SER A 66 23.27 -4.30 14.78
N VAL A 67 24.16 -4.13 15.75
CA VAL A 67 24.10 -4.86 17.01
C VAL A 67 23.27 -4.05 17.99
N ILE A 68 22.32 -4.70 18.63
CA ILE A 68 21.43 -4.12 19.65
C ILE A 68 21.59 -4.91 20.95
N ASN A 69 21.58 -4.21 22.05
CA ASN A 69 21.52 -4.84 23.37
C ASN A 69 20.14 -4.53 23.98
N VAL A 70 19.34 -5.55 24.19
CA VAL A 70 17.95 -5.41 24.67
C VAL A 70 17.84 -5.93 26.08
N THR A 71 17.14 -5.18 26.90
CA THR A 71 16.80 -5.57 28.26
C THR A 71 15.43 -6.25 28.31
N ASP A 72 15.12 -6.94 29.41
CA ASP A 72 13.79 -7.51 29.58
C ASP A 72 12.71 -6.41 29.55
N ASP A 73 11.61 -6.73 28.89
CA ASP A 73 10.44 -5.85 28.71
C ASP A 73 10.70 -4.57 27.86
N GLU A 74 11.89 -4.41 27.32
CA GLU A 74 12.18 -3.32 26.39
C GLU A 74 11.44 -3.50 25.08
N GLN A 75 11.03 -2.37 24.50
CA GLN A 75 10.41 -2.32 23.20
C GLN A 75 11.21 -1.38 22.28
N LEU A 76 11.79 -1.94 21.23
CA LEU A 76 12.56 -1.19 20.24
C LEU A 76 11.84 -1.16 18.90
N MET A 77 11.85 0.01 18.30
CA MET A 77 11.34 0.21 16.94
C MET A 77 12.51 0.28 15.96
N ILE A 78 12.50 -0.60 14.97
CA ILE A 78 13.52 -0.69 13.91
C ILE A 78 12.87 -0.25 12.59
N LYS A 79 13.31 0.90 12.07
CA LYS A 79 12.85 1.44 10.79
C LYS A 79 13.91 1.20 9.73
N TYR A 80 13.52 0.57 8.63
CA TYR A 80 14.39 0.34 7.49
C TYR A 80 13.94 1.19 6.30
N SER A 81 14.90 1.79 5.61
CA SER A 81 14.72 2.47 4.33
C SER A 81 15.64 1.83 3.29
N ALA A 82 15.03 1.32 2.22
CA ALA A 82 15.79 0.78 1.10
C ALA A 82 16.57 1.90 0.38
N PRO A 83 17.76 1.58 -0.21
CA PRO A 83 18.54 2.56 -0.96
C PRO A 83 17.86 2.92 -2.27
N MET A 84 18.18 4.09 -2.80
CA MET A 84 17.75 4.53 -4.12
C MET A 84 18.54 3.90 -5.26
N MET A 85 19.79 3.52 -5.01
CA MET A 85 20.70 2.91 -5.99
C MET A 85 21.17 1.53 -5.51
N ILE A 86 21.41 0.64 -6.45
CA ILE A 86 21.78 -0.77 -6.20
C ILE A 86 23.03 -0.91 -5.30
N ASN A 87 23.99 -0.03 -5.48
CA ASN A 87 25.29 -0.11 -4.76
C ASN A 87 25.30 0.66 -3.44
N GLN A 88 24.17 1.18 -2.99
CA GLN A 88 24.10 1.89 -1.72
C GLN A 88 23.64 0.96 -0.59
N PRO A 89 24.16 1.16 0.63
CA PRO A 89 23.64 0.48 1.81
C PRO A 89 22.20 0.95 2.10
N GLY A 90 21.43 0.10 2.73
CA GLY A 90 20.18 0.48 3.35
C GLY A 90 20.42 1.36 4.58
N ASN A 91 19.42 2.08 4.98
CA ASN A 91 19.46 2.85 6.22
C ASN A 91 18.54 2.19 7.25
N MET A 92 19.08 1.92 8.44
CA MET A 92 18.35 1.35 9.56
C MET A 92 18.44 2.32 10.75
N VAL A 93 17.29 2.70 11.28
CA VAL A 93 17.18 3.57 12.47
C VAL A 93 16.53 2.78 13.58
N ILE A 94 17.21 2.69 14.71
CA ILE A 94 16.74 2.03 15.92
C ILE A 94 16.37 3.09 16.93
N SER A 95 15.20 3.00 17.51
CA SER A 95 14.72 3.93 18.54
C SER A 95 13.87 3.20 19.56
N GLU A 96 13.78 3.74 20.76
CA GLU A 96 12.82 3.27 21.74
C GLU A 96 11.41 3.36 21.15
N TYR A 97 10.64 2.31 21.42
CA TYR A 97 9.25 2.27 21.05
C TYR A 97 8.39 2.93 22.16
N THR A 98 7.68 3.95 21.79
CA THR A 98 6.69 4.57 22.68
C THR A 98 5.30 4.29 22.10
N GLU A 99 4.42 3.72 22.88
CA GLU A 99 3.06 3.30 22.48
C GLU A 99 2.28 4.41 21.76
N THR A 100 2.53 5.66 22.15
CA THR A 100 1.94 6.86 21.53
C THR A 100 2.34 7.03 20.06
N LYS A 101 3.58 6.68 19.70
CA LYS A 101 4.05 6.78 18.31
C LYS A 101 3.50 5.65 17.42
N GLU A 102 3.24 4.50 17.98
CA GLU A 102 2.60 3.41 17.24
C GLU A 102 1.16 3.73 16.90
N GLN A 103 0.40 4.20 17.88
CA GLN A 103 -1.00 4.56 17.67
C GLN A 103 -1.13 5.67 16.60
N GLU A 104 -0.20 6.62 16.56
CA GLU A 104 -0.16 7.65 15.54
C GLU A 104 0.14 7.07 14.14
N VAL A 105 1.15 6.21 14.02
CA VAL A 105 1.52 5.57 12.75
C VAL A 105 0.42 4.60 12.27
N ILE A 106 -0.18 3.83 13.15
CA ILE A 106 -1.30 2.93 12.82
C ILE A 106 -2.49 3.77 12.36
N ARG A 107 -2.85 4.82 13.10
CA ARG A 107 -3.96 5.70 12.78
C ARG A 107 -3.78 6.42 11.44
N GLU A 108 -2.58 6.94 11.14
CA GLU A 108 -2.29 7.55 9.84
C GLU A 108 -2.41 6.55 8.69
N ARG A 109 -1.95 5.31 8.91
CA ARG A 109 -2.05 4.25 7.90
C ARG A 109 -3.49 3.81 7.69
N GLU A 110 -4.25 3.56 8.74
CA GLU A 110 -5.68 3.23 8.65
C GLU A 110 -6.47 4.35 7.98
N TYR A 111 -6.17 5.60 8.32
CA TYR A 111 -6.78 6.76 7.69
C TYR A 111 -6.44 6.87 6.20
N SER A 112 -5.21 6.57 5.80
CA SER A 112 -4.80 6.57 4.39
C SER A 112 -5.47 5.44 3.59
N ILE A 113 -5.58 4.25 4.17
CA ILE A 113 -6.26 3.10 3.56
C ILE A 113 -7.75 3.40 3.42
N HIS A 114 -8.38 3.91 4.47
CA HIS A 114 -9.79 4.27 4.45
C HIS A 114 -10.09 5.36 3.41
N ARG A 115 -9.25 6.40 3.33
CA ARG A 115 -9.38 7.46 2.32
C ARG A 115 -9.29 6.92 0.91
N ASN A 116 -8.34 6.04 0.63
CA ASN A 116 -8.17 5.43 -0.69
C ASN A 116 -9.36 4.52 -1.04
N PHE A 117 -9.89 3.78 -0.07
CA PHE A 117 -11.06 2.94 -0.25
C PHE A 117 -12.31 3.79 -0.57
N VAL A 118 -12.56 4.84 0.20
CA VAL A 118 -13.68 5.77 -0.02
C VAL A 118 -13.56 6.47 -1.38
N ALA A 119 -12.36 6.89 -1.77
CA ALA A 119 -12.13 7.50 -3.07
C ALA A 119 -12.41 6.53 -4.23
N ALA A 120 -11.98 5.28 -4.11
CA ALA A 120 -12.25 4.24 -5.11
C ALA A 120 -13.76 3.91 -5.21
N GLU A 121 -14.44 3.83 -4.08
CA GLU A 121 -15.89 3.60 -4.05
C GLU A 121 -16.68 4.76 -4.66
N THR A 122 -16.25 6.00 -4.38
CA THR A 122 -16.86 7.20 -4.96
C THR A 122 -16.68 7.24 -6.48
N GLN A 123 -15.48 6.93 -6.97
CA GLN A 123 -15.22 6.84 -8.41
C GLN A 123 -16.05 5.75 -9.08
N LYS A 124 -16.22 4.61 -8.43
CA LYS A 124 -17.06 3.53 -8.95
C LYS A 124 -18.52 3.96 -9.05
N LYS A 125 -19.07 4.60 -8.02
CA LYS A 125 -20.44 5.12 -8.04
C LYS A 125 -20.66 6.17 -9.13
N GLN A 126 -19.70 7.10 -9.29
CA GLN A 126 -19.75 8.10 -10.37
C GLN A 126 -19.70 7.45 -11.76
N ALA A 127 -18.88 6.44 -11.94
CA ALA A 127 -18.80 5.72 -13.21
C ALA A 127 -20.11 4.98 -13.52
N GLU A 128 -20.75 4.34 -12.53
CA GLU A 128 -22.05 3.68 -12.67
C GLU A 128 -23.18 4.69 -12.99
N GLU A 129 -23.16 5.85 -12.35
CA GLU A 129 -24.14 6.89 -12.56
C GLU A 129 -23.99 7.52 -13.96
N ASN A 130 -22.77 7.80 -14.39
CA ASN A 130 -22.48 8.28 -15.73
C ASN A 130 -22.91 7.26 -16.80
N TYR A 131 -22.67 5.97 -16.56
CA TYR A 131 -23.09 4.91 -17.46
C TYR A 131 -24.63 4.85 -17.58
N LYS A 132 -25.37 4.89 -16.45
CA LYS A 132 -26.83 4.92 -16.44
C LYS A 132 -27.38 6.15 -17.18
N ASN A 133 -26.82 7.32 -16.93
CA ASN A 133 -27.23 8.55 -17.60
C ASN A 133 -26.94 8.50 -19.10
N GLY A 134 -25.79 7.96 -19.50
CA GLY A 134 -25.46 7.75 -20.91
C GLY A 134 -26.42 6.80 -21.62
N VAL A 135 -26.76 5.67 -21.02
CA VAL A 135 -27.72 4.70 -21.56
C VAL A 135 -29.12 5.33 -21.68
N MET A 136 -29.59 6.05 -20.65
CA MET A 136 -30.87 6.74 -20.69
C MET A 136 -30.94 7.77 -21.82
N THR A 137 -29.87 8.54 -22.03
CA THR A 137 -29.80 9.52 -23.12
C THR A 137 -29.93 8.85 -24.48
N VAL A 138 -29.24 7.73 -24.71
CA VAL A 138 -29.32 6.97 -25.96
C VAL A 138 -30.72 6.44 -26.19
N VAL A 139 -31.40 5.93 -25.14
CA VAL A 139 -32.78 5.43 -25.23
C VAL A 139 -33.75 6.55 -25.61
N TRP A 140 -33.64 7.71 -24.99
CA TRP A 140 -34.52 8.85 -25.31
C TRP A 140 -34.30 9.37 -26.74
N VAL A 141 -33.08 9.42 -27.22
CA VAL A 141 -32.80 9.80 -28.61
C VAL A 141 -33.40 8.79 -29.58
N ALA A 142 -33.25 7.49 -29.32
CA ALA A 142 -33.84 6.45 -30.17
C ALA A 142 -35.38 6.53 -30.21
N VAL A 143 -36.01 6.77 -29.06
CA VAL A 143 -37.48 6.97 -28.98
C VAL A 143 -37.90 8.21 -29.75
N GLY A 144 -37.15 9.31 -29.59
CA GLY A 144 -37.45 10.55 -30.35
C GLY A 144 -37.37 10.35 -31.87
N ILE A 145 -36.37 9.65 -32.37
CA ILE A 145 -36.25 9.33 -33.80
C ILE A 145 -37.42 8.45 -34.26
N ALA A 146 -37.79 7.43 -33.49
CA ALA A 146 -38.94 6.56 -33.84
C ALA A 146 -40.26 7.32 -33.94
N VAL A 147 -40.52 8.25 -33.01
CA VAL A 147 -41.71 9.10 -33.03
C VAL A 147 -41.75 10.00 -34.26
N VAL A 148 -40.63 10.66 -34.60
CA VAL A 148 -40.52 11.51 -35.79
C VAL A 148 -40.78 10.73 -37.07
N LEU A 149 -40.16 9.54 -37.18
CA LEU A 149 -40.38 8.66 -38.35
C LEU A 149 -41.85 8.19 -38.43
N GLY A 150 -42.49 7.87 -37.31
CA GLY A 150 -43.90 7.47 -37.24
C GLY A 150 -44.84 8.58 -37.71
N ILE A 151 -44.59 9.83 -37.33
CA ILE A 151 -45.34 10.99 -37.77
C ILE A 151 -45.18 11.21 -39.31
N PHE A 152 -43.98 11.12 -39.80
CA PHE A 152 -43.68 11.24 -41.25
C PHE A 152 -44.40 10.17 -42.07
N TYR A 153 -44.40 8.92 -41.61
CA TYR A 153 -45.13 7.82 -42.26
C TYR A 153 -46.65 8.06 -42.24
N GLY A 154 -47.17 8.51 -41.11
CA GLY A 154 -48.60 8.82 -40.96
C GLY A 154 -49.09 9.92 -41.89
N ILE A 155 -48.28 10.98 -42.11
CA ILE A 155 -48.58 12.07 -43.01
C ILE A 155 -48.54 11.58 -44.49
N LEU A 156 -47.56 10.78 -44.85
CA LEU A 156 -47.44 10.23 -46.21
C LEU A 156 -48.62 9.30 -46.57
N PHE A 157 -49.11 8.50 -45.65
CA PHE A 157 -50.21 7.58 -45.89
C PHE A 157 -51.59 8.26 -45.79
N SER A 158 -51.71 9.42 -45.13
CA SER A 158 -52.94 10.19 -45.06
C SER A 158 -53.18 11.08 -46.28
N SER A 159 -52.20 11.18 -47.18
CA SER A 159 -52.25 12.04 -48.39
C SER A 159 -52.55 11.23 -49.65
N PHE A 160 -52.87 9.95 -49.53
CA PHE A 160 -53.35 9.07 -50.60
C PHE A 160 -54.76 8.58 -50.26
#